data_35eaefb8ba855df19a5642bd85566f2f
#
_entry.id   35eaefb8ba855df19a5642bd85566f2f
#
_cell.length_a   1.000
_cell.length_b   1.000
_cell.length_c   1.000
_cell.angle_alpha   90.00
_cell.angle_beta   90.00
_cell.angle_gamma   90.00
#
_symmetry.space_group_name_H-M   'P 1'
#
loop_
_entity.id
_entity.type
_entity.pdbx_description
1 polymer ?
#
loop_
_entity_poly.entity_id
_entity_poly.type
_entity_poly.pdbx_seq_one_letter_code
_entity_poly.pdbx_strand_id
1 'polypeptide(L)'
;MVVWFCGRSSCFNHHLYNRIFTMGHEFQYLLETKRFVWLVALVFAIFMMFQYFQFPNGYVVSSLFPVSDGQIVANTTRFHASDISNISSLHNNTSNALSPISATHLPQNSPALTPTAAVNITLSAPTIPLGPVASESDRDVSTSVKDFNGLQKNPVRSDDKSSATKDVITEDVVTISEMHDMLVHNRASSRSMKPRWSSAVDKELLDAKFQIENAHVNENDPTLYAPLFVNVSRFKRSYELMEKTLKVYIYKEGAKPIFHEPQAVQKGIYASEGWFMKNMKASQQFVTKKPKQAHLFYLPFSSRMLEEKLFVPDSHSHNNLVQYLKNYLDLIAGKYSFWNRTGGSDHFFVACHDWTPSITKKHMNTCIRAMCNSDIKKEGFTLGKDVPLPETLISSPKNPLREYGGKPASERSTLAFFAGRMHGDVRPILLQHWQNKDPDMKIFGKLPKSKHNINYINYMKSSKYCICAKGYEVNSPRVVEAIFYDCVPVIISDNFVPPFFEVLNWESFAVFVKEKDIPNLKKILVSIPESRYLVMQERVKKVQEHFFWHVKPIKYDIFHMILHSIWYTRVFRTLE
;
A
#
# COMPACT_ATOMS: atom_id res chain seq x y z
N MET A 1 -73.99 7.66 13.91
CA MET A 1 -73.48 8.38 15.07
C MET A 1 -72.90 7.35 16.04
N VAL A 2 -71.65 6.97 15.88
CA VAL A 2 -70.89 6.22 16.87
C VAL A 2 -69.44 6.73 16.79
N VAL A 3 -69.01 7.34 17.85
CA VAL A 3 -67.76 8.06 18.04
C VAL A 3 -66.79 7.12 18.81
N TRP A 4 -65.61 6.96 18.28
CA TRP A 4 -64.27 6.85 18.94
C TRP A 4 -64.18 6.39 20.40
N PHE A 5 -63.49 5.29 20.60
CA PHE A 5 -62.51 5.12 21.68
C PHE A 5 -61.39 4.17 21.23
N CYS A 6 -60.26 4.70 20.90
CA CYS A 6 -59.03 3.91 20.77
C CYS A 6 -58.11 4.27 21.91
N GLY A 7 -57.87 3.30 22.80
CA GLY A 7 -57.28 3.47 24.10
C GLY A 7 -55.76 3.68 24.08
N ARG A 8 -55.32 4.55 24.92
CA ARG A 8 -53.93 4.88 25.29
C ARG A 8 -53.15 3.79 26.06
N SER A 9 -53.55 2.53 26.02
CA SER A 9 -52.93 1.47 26.85
C SER A 9 -51.84 0.66 26.17
N SER A 10 -51.66 0.77 24.85
CA SER A 10 -50.68 -0.07 24.13
C SER A 10 -49.25 0.48 24.08
N CYS A 11 -49.08 1.81 24.19
CA CYS A 11 -47.74 2.40 24.15
C CYS A 11 -46.96 2.37 25.50
N PHE A 12 -47.70 2.19 26.62
CA PHE A 12 -47.05 2.16 27.94
C PHE A 12 -46.41 0.79 28.25
N ASN A 13 -46.97 -0.29 27.70
CA ASN A 13 -46.42 -1.62 27.94
C ASN A 13 -45.13 -1.93 27.14
N HIS A 14 -44.96 -1.29 25.97
CA HIS A 14 -43.76 -1.51 25.17
C HIS A 14 -42.51 -0.85 25.78
N HIS A 15 -42.69 0.29 26.44
CA HIS A 15 -41.58 1.01 27.10
C HIS A 15 -41.16 0.32 28.42
N LEU A 16 -42.10 -0.31 29.12
CA LEU A 16 -41.82 -1.04 30.35
C LEU A 16 -41.13 -2.39 30.04
N TYR A 17 -41.57 -3.06 28.99
CA TYR A 17 -41.00 -4.34 28.55
C TYR A 17 -39.53 -4.18 28.07
N ASN A 18 -39.23 -3.15 27.32
CA ASN A 18 -37.86 -2.86 26.90
C ASN A 18 -36.93 -2.44 28.07
N ARG A 19 -37.45 -1.74 29.08
CA ARG A 19 -36.65 -1.42 30.28
C ARG A 19 -36.36 -2.64 31.17
N ILE A 20 -37.30 -3.58 31.28
CA ILE A 20 -37.09 -4.82 32.04
C ILE A 20 -36.12 -5.74 31.31
N PHE A 21 -36.15 -5.77 29.97
CA PHE A 21 -35.22 -6.58 29.16
C PHE A 21 -33.78 -6.03 29.18
N THR A 22 -33.61 -4.72 29.16
CA THR A 22 -32.27 -4.08 29.28
C THR A 22 -31.71 -4.24 30.68
N MET A 23 -32.50 -4.14 31.74
CA MET A 23 -32.05 -4.42 33.13
C MET A 23 -31.69 -5.90 33.34
N GLY A 24 -32.36 -6.82 32.67
CA GLY A 24 -32.03 -8.25 32.74
C GLY A 24 -30.66 -8.56 32.10
N HIS A 25 -30.34 -7.91 30.99
CA HIS A 25 -29.05 -8.07 30.29
C HIS A 25 -27.88 -7.48 31.10
N GLU A 26 -28.04 -6.29 31.68
CA GLU A 26 -27.03 -5.70 32.56
C GLU A 26 -26.79 -6.53 33.83
N PHE A 27 -27.86 -7.12 34.40
CA PHE A 27 -27.73 -7.98 35.57
C PHE A 27 -27.05 -9.32 35.25
N GLN A 28 -27.30 -9.92 34.10
CA GLN A 28 -26.56 -11.10 33.64
C GLN A 28 -25.07 -10.78 33.39
N TYR A 29 -24.76 -9.65 32.77
CA TYR A 29 -23.38 -9.22 32.53
C TYR A 29 -22.63 -8.98 33.86
N LEU A 30 -23.27 -8.40 34.84
CA LEU A 30 -22.71 -8.20 36.19
C LEU A 30 -22.49 -9.52 36.96
N LEU A 31 -23.35 -10.51 36.77
CA LEU A 31 -23.19 -11.85 37.34
C LEU A 31 -22.05 -12.63 36.68
N GLU A 32 -21.89 -12.52 35.35
CA GLU A 32 -20.79 -13.16 34.62
C GLU A 32 -19.44 -12.53 34.93
N THR A 33 -19.37 -11.20 35.04
CA THR A 33 -18.12 -10.52 35.46
C THR A 33 -17.71 -10.86 36.88
N LYS A 34 -18.65 -10.95 37.83
CA LYS A 34 -18.36 -11.41 39.18
C LYS A 34 -17.89 -12.87 39.23
N ARG A 35 -18.50 -13.77 38.45
CA ARG A 35 -18.05 -15.17 38.31
C ARG A 35 -16.65 -15.25 37.70
N PHE A 36 -16.36 -14.45 36.72
CA PHE A 36 -15.03 -14.40 36.12
C PHE A 36 -13.95 -13.90 37.09
N VAL A 37 -14.24 -12.86 37.87
CA VAL A 37 -13.33 -12.35 38.91
C VAL A 37 -13.08 -13.41 40.01
N TRP A 38 -14.11 -14.14 40.43
CA TRP A 38 -13.96 -15.24 41.37
C TRP A 38 -13.14 -16.39 40.80
N LEU A 39 -13.29 -16.73 39.51
CA LEU A 39 -12.50 -17.76 38.84
C LEU A 39 -11.01 -17.37 38.75
N VAL A 40 -10.73 -16.13 38.43
CA VAL A 40 -9.35 -15.59 38.39
C VAL A 40 -8.74 -15.61 39.81
N ALA A 41 -9.48 -15.19 40.82
CA ALA A 41 -9.03 -15.23 42.21
C ALA A 41 -8.76 -16.66 42.69
N LEU A 42 -9.59 -17.63 42.31
CA LEU A 42 -9.41 -19.05 42.62
C LEU A 42 -8.16 -19.64 41.97
N VAL A 43 -7.94 -19.34 40.67
CA VAL A 43 -6.73 -19.77 39.93
C VAL A 43 -5.47 -19.17 40.56
N PHE A 44 -5.53 -17.91 40.99
CA PHE A 44 -4.42 -17.26 41.67
C PHE A 44 -4.14 -17.87 43.05
N ALA A 45 -5.18 -18.19 43.81
CA ALA A 45 -5.05 -18.88 45.11
C ALA A 45 -4.44 -20.28 44.95
N ILE A 46 -4.86 -21.05 43.92
CA ILE A 46 -4.30 -22.37 43.62
C ILE A 46 -2.82 -22.24 43.20
N PHE A 47 -2.47 -21.24 42.42
CA PHE A 47 -1.09 -20.96 42.00
C PHE A 47 -0.21 -20.62 43.22
N MET A 48 -0.70 -19.78 44.12
CA MET A 48 0.01 -19.43 45.35
C MET A 48 0.16 -20.63 46.29
N MET A 49 -0.88 -21.50 46.41
CA MET A 49 -0.77 -22.77 47.11
C MET A 49 0.27 -23.70 46.53
N PHE A 50 0.30 -23.81 45.16
CA PHE A 50 1.28 -24.66 44.49
C PHE A 50 2.71 -24.15 44.69
N GLN A 51 2.94 -22.84 44.71
CA GLN A 51 4.21 -22.22 45.05
C GLN A 51 4.61 -22.50 46.51
N TYR A 52 3.66 -22.45 47.43
CA TYR A 52 3.91 -22.73 48.85
C TYR A 52 4.30 -24.19 49.11
N PHE A 53 3.72 -25.15 48.38
CA PHE A 53 4.06 -26.57 48.51
C PHE A 53 5.36 -26.97 47.80
N GLN A 54 5.80 -26.24 46.77
CA GLN A 54 7.04 -26.53 46.06
C GLN A 54 8.30 -25.95 46.71
N PHE A 55 8.16 -24.97 47.63
CA PHE A 55 9.30 -24.34 48.32
C PHE A 55 9.04 -24.25 49.82
N PRO A 56 9.28 -25.34 50.58
CA PRO A 56 9.07 -25.34 52.01
C PRO A 56 10.12 -24.54 52.82
N ASN A 57 11.12 -23.91 52.16
CA ASN A 57 12.10 -23.05 52.82
C ASN A 57 12.02 -21.66 52.23
N GLY A 58 11.42 -20.73 52.99
CA GLY A 58 11.09 -19.36 52.64
C GLY A 58 12.21 -18.51 52.04
N TYR A 59 12.33 -18.53 50.72
CA TYR A 59 12.94 -17.43 49.97
C TYR A 59 11.84 -16.58 49.37
N VAL A 60 11.60 -15.45 50.02
CA VAL A 60 10.71 -14.40 49.54
C VAL A 60 11.27 -13.86 48.26
N VAL A 61 10.49 -13.92 47.17
CA VAL A 61 10.80 -13.27 45.90
C VAL A 61 10.68 -11.76 46.10
N SER A 62 11.81 -11.09 46.33
CA SER A 62 11.95 -9.63 46.42
C SER A 62 12.38 -8.98 45.10
N SER A 63 11.85 -9.45 43.94
CA SER A 63 12.23 -8.96 42.63
C SER A 63 11.09 -8.37 41.77
N LEU A 64 10.00 -7.92 42.40
CA LEU A 64 8.86 -7.36 41.63
C LEU A 64 8.59 -5.86 41.83
N PHE A 65 9.41 -5.13 42.59
CA PHE A 65 9.28 -3.67 42.68
C PHE A 65 10.64 -3.01 42.67
N PRO A 66 10.93 -2.05 41.73
CA PRO A 66 12.10 -1.21 41.82
C PRO A 66 11.85 -0.06 42.81
N VAL A 67 12.61 0.00 43.88
CA VAL A 67 12.77 1.21 44.69
C VAL A 67 14.17 1.72 44.48
N SER A 68 14.25 2.99 44.17
CA SER A 68 15.44 3.80 43.96
C SER A 68 16.19 4.09 45.27
N ASP A 69 17.46 4.35 45.09
CA ASP A 69 18.41 5.13 45.89
C ASP A 69 19.15 4.50 47.07
N GLY A 70 20.47 4.71 47.02
CA GLY A 70 21.33 4.86 48.17
C GLY A 70 22.60 4.04 48.15
N GLN A 71 23.63 4.66 47.65
CA GLN A 71 25.07 4.50 47.93
C GLN A 71 25.53 3.61 49.11
N ILE A 72 26.67 2.94 48.91
CA ILE A 72 27.93 2.99 49.67
C ILE A 72 28.62 1.61 49.80
N VAL A 73 29.86 1.58 49.27
CA VAL A 73 31.16 1.05 49.74
C VAL A 73 31.43 -0.47 49.83
N ALA A 74 32.33 -0.83 49.00
CA ALA A 74 33.54 -1.67 49.13
C ALA A 74 33.58 -2.87 50.08
N ASN A 75 33.97 -4.03 49.58
CA ASN A 75 35.27 -4.67 49.85
C ASN A 75 35.44 -6.01 49.12
N THR A 76 36.47 -6.06 48.37
CA THR A 76 37.58 -7.02 48.24
C THR A 76 37.36 -8.47 48.72
N THR A 77 37.61 -9.43 47.86
CA THR A 77 38.61 -10.51 47.91
C THR A 77 38.60 -11.33 46.61
N ARG A 78 39.63 -11.33 45.91
CA ARG A 78 40.65 -12.19 45.35
C ARG A 78 40.43 -13.70 45.52
N PHE A 79 40.64 -14.44 44.43
CA PHE A 79 41.61 -15.55 44.20
C PHE A 79 41.50 -16.00 42.75
N HIS A 80 42.60 -15.78 41.99
CA HIS A 80 43.63 -16.64 41.39
C HIS A 80 43.09 -17.57 40.31
N ALA A 81 43.46 -17.41 39.07
CA ALA A 81 44.76 -17.46 38.33
C ALA A 81 45.21 -18.88 37.98
N SER A 82 45.45 -19.11 36.76
CA SER A 82 46.62 -19.71 36.09
C SER A 82 46.27 -20.00 34.63
N ASP A 83 46.86 -19.37 33.70
CA ASP A 83 48.16 -19.56 33.00
C ASP A 83 47.98 -20.49 31.81
N ILE A 84 48.46 -20.21 30.65
CA ILE A 84 49.80 -20.06 30.07
C ILE A 84 49.62 -19.57 28.62
N SER A 85 50.15 -18.47 28.24
CA SER A 85 51.40 -18.08 27.59
C SER A 85 51.56 -18.38 26.10
N ASN A 86 51.79 -17.33 25.37
CA ASN A 86 52.98 -16.82 24.67
C ASN A 86 53.15 -17.31 23.24
N ILE A 87 53.43 -16.41 22.31
CA ILE A 87 54.73 -15.86 21.85
C ILE A 87 54.43 -14.74 20.83
N SER A 88 54.71 -13.46 21.12
CA SER A 88 55.80 -12.58 20.70
C SER A 88 56.07 -12.53 19.17
N SER A 89 55.88 -11.41 18.54
CA SER A 89 56.68 -10.17 18.37
C SER A 89 57.81 -10.29 17.32
N LEU A 90 57.86 -9.34 16.42
CA LEU A 90 58.98 -8.40 16.13
C LEU A 90 58.74 -7.75 14.76
N HIS A 91 58.61 -6.43 14.76
CA HIS A 91 59.55 -5.38 14.36
C HIS A 91 59.87 -5.30 12.86
N ASN A 92 59.59 -4.27 12.26
CA ASN A 92 60.12 -2.90 12.08
C ASN A 92 60.56 -2.59 10.64
N ASN A 93 60.11 -1.42 10.20
CA ASN A 93 60.83 -0.35 9.47
C ASN A 93 61.43 -0.63 8.08
N THR A 94 61.15 0.09 7.07
CA THR A 94 61.66 1.42 6.72
C THR A 94 61.38 1.74 5.26
N SER A 95 60.83 2.92 5.05
CA SER A 95 61.06 3.89 3.98
C SER A 95 61.99 3.53 2.80
N ASN A 96 61.55 3.82 1.57
CA ASN A 96 62.07 4.92 0.78
C ASN A 96 61.49 5.04 -0.61
N ALA A 97 61.30 6.26 -0.98
CA ALA A 97 60.98 6.86 -2.26
C ALA A 97 61.85 6.39 -3.43
N LEU A 98 61.28 6.52 -4.63
CA LEU A 98 61.82 7.26 -5.76
C LEU A 98 61.00 7.03 -7.03
N SER A 99 60.45 8.09 -7.60
CA SER A 99 60.06 8.25 -9.02
C SER A 99 61.34 8.58 -9.84
N PRO A 100 61.32 8.89 -11.13
CA PRO A 100 60.51 8.53 -12.31
C PRO A 100 61.39 8.12 -13.52
N ILE A 101 60.82 7.74 -14.68
CA ILE A 101 61.42 7.90 -16.04
C ILE A 101 60.29 7.60 -17.04
N SER A 102 59.73 8.54 -17.74
CA SER A 102 59.89 9.15 -19.08
C SER A 102 59.75 8.25 -20.29
N ALA A 103 58.71 8.57 -21.01
CA ALA A 103 58.56 8.83 -22.45
C ALA A 103 59.14 7.81 -23.48
N THR A 104 58.28 7.43 -24.43
CA THR A 104 58.48 7.77 -25.88
C THR A 104 57.40 7.17 -26.77
N HIS A 105 56.93 8.04 -27.68
CA HIS A 105 56.55 7.91 -29.11
C HIS A 105 55.21 7.35 -29.51
N LEU A 106 54.39 8.30 -29.99
CA LEU A 106 53.42 8.23 -31.11
C LEU A 106 54.06 7.73 -32.42
N PRO A 107 53.25 7.23 -33.41
CA PRO A 107 52.89 8.22 -34.45
C PRO A 107 51.43 8.26 -34.87
N GLN A 108 51.02 9.45 -35.25
CA GLN A 108 49.84 9.87 -35.98
C GLN A 108 49.69 9.14 -37.33
N ASN A 109 48.40 8.96 -37.72
CA ASN A 109 47.98 9.29 -39.08
C ASN A 109 46.45 9.44 -39.15
N SER A 110 46.02 10.64 -39.40
CA SER A 110 44.69 10.98 -39.97
C SER A 110 44.74 10.86 -41.50
N PRO A 111 43.56 10.70 -42.17
CA PRO A 111 43.16 11.86 -42.95
C PRO A 111 41.68 12.26 -42.80
N ALA A 112 41.47 13.53 -42.90
CA ALA A 112 40.23 14.27 -43.03
C ALA A 112 39.54 14.01 -44.36
N LEU A 113 38.18 14.01 -44.34
CA LEU A 113 37.36 14.38 -45.48
C LEU A 113 36.17 15.25 -45.04
N THR A 114 36.05 16.35 -45.74
CA THR A 114 35.14 17.48 -45.62
C THR A 114 33.72 17.18 -46.15
N PRO A 115 32.76 18.09 -45.98
CA PRO A 115 31.32 17.81 -45.90
C PRO A 115 30.59 17.96 -47.23
N THR A 116 29.47 17.27 -47.40
CA THR A 116 28.55 17.52 -48.53
C THR A 116 27.09 17.58 -48.09
N ALA A 117 26.53 18.76 -48.37
CA ALA A 117 25.17 19.11 -48.81
C ALA A 117 23.93 18.71 -47.98
N ALA A 118 23.28 19.75 -47.52
CA ALA A 118 21.88 19.82 -47.09
C ALA A 118 20.93 19.45 -48.26
N VAL A 119 19.94 18.60 -47.96
CA VAL A 119 18.74 18.45 -48.76
C VAL A 119 17.53 18.88 -47.93
N ASN A 120 16.99 20.04 -48.31
CA ASN A 120 15.68 20.52 -47.87
C ASN A 120 14.59 19.63 -48.47
N ILE A 121 13.76 19.03 -47.66
CA ILE A 121 12.47 18.50 -48.08
C ILE A 121 11.36 19.25 -47.35
N THR A 122 10.72 20.13 -48.11
CA THR A 122 9.49 20.83 -47.78
C THR A 122 8.33 19.85 -47.91
N LEU A 123 7.60 19.56 -46.83
CA LEU A 123 6.34 18.84 -46.90
C LEU A 123 5.19 19.79 -46.61
N SER A 124 4.38 19.98 -47.65
CA SER A 124 3.15 20.77 -47.70
C SER A 124 2.04 20.10 -46.90
N ALA A 125 1.30 20.86 -46.12
CA ALA A 125 0.07 20.48 -45.47
C ALA A 125 -1.12 20.47 -46.47
N PRO A 126 -2.10 19.55 -46.32
CA PRO A 126 -3.36 19.67 -47.05
C PRO A 126 -4.38 20.45 -46.23
N THR A 127 -4.93 21.44 -46.90
CA THR A 127 -6.04 22.31 -46.51
C THR A 127 -7.37 21.54 -46.67
N ILE A 128 -8.23 21.59 -45.67
CA ILE A 128 -9.63 21.13 -45.74
C ILE A 128 -10.56 22.34 -45.70
N PRO A 129 -11.60 22.41 -46.55
CA PRO A 129 -12.43 23.61 -46.70
C PRO A 129 -13.54 23.71 -45.65
N LEU A 130 -13.80 24.92 -45.21
CA LEU A 130 -14.93 25.37 -44.43
C LEU A 130 -16.23 25.41 -45.25
N GLY A 131 -17.32 24.92 -44.75
CA GLY A 131 -18.68 25.15 -45.20
C GLY A 131 -19.63 25.39 -44.01
N PRO A 132 -20.77 26.05 -44.15
CA PRO A 132 -21.11 27.21 -43.34
C PRO A 132 -22.07 26.96 -42.19
N VAL A 133 -22.07 27.94 -41.28
CA VAL A 133 -22.89 28.20 -40.10
C VAL A 133 -24.40 28.27 -40.42
N ALA A 134 -25.23 27.64 -39.56
CA ALA A 134 -26.62 28.04 -39.33
C ALA A 134 -26.93 28.00 -37.83
N SER A 135 -27.50 29.10 -37.38
CA SER A 135 -27.84 29.50 -36.01
C SER A 135 -29.22 29.04 -35.58
N GLU A 136 -29.47 29.21 -34.27
CA GLU A 136 -30.77 29.28 -33.54
C GLU A 136 -31.38 27.96 -33.09
N SER A 137 -32.02 27.80 -31.92
CA SER A 137 -32.44 28.70 -30.84
C SER A 137 -32.86 27.87 -29.61
N ASP A 138 -32.90 28.53 -28.47
CA ASP A 138 -33.44 28.13 -27.17
C ASP A 138 -34.72 27.28 -27.16
N ARG A 139 -34.80 26.37 -26.21
CA ARG A 139 -35.96 26.22 -25.29
C ARG A 139 -35.66 25.31 -24.10
N ASP A 140 -35.81 25.89 -22.92
CA ASP A 140 -36.08 25.24 -21.62
C ASP A 140 -37.21 24.21 -21.72
N VAL A 141 -37.12 23.13 -20.93
CA VAL A 141 -38.20 22.62 -20.08
C VAL A 141 -37.67 21.62 -19.05
N SER A 142 -38.00 21.90 -17.84
CA SER A 142 -37.81 21.20 -16.57
C SER A 142 -38.58 19.87 -16.42
N THR A 143 -38.22 19.17 -15.32
CA THR A 143 -38.96 18.15 -14.53
C THR A 143 -38.92 16.73 -15.11
N SER A 144 -38.77 15.65 -14.37
CA SER A 144 -39.13 15.30 -12.99
C SER A 144 -38.48 13.95 -12.58
N VAL A 145 -38.24 13.86 -11.29
CA VAL A 145 -37.94 12.66 -10.50
C VAL A 145 -39.03 11.57 -10.67
N LYS A 146 -38.65 10.30 -10.76
CA LYS A 146 -39.44 9.18 -10.20
C LYS A 146 -38.55 8.00 -9.80
N ASP A 147 -38.59 7.70 -8.50
CA ASP A 147 -38.23 6.44 -7.87
C ASP A 147 -39.02 5.27 -8.44
N PHE A 148 -38.41 4.09 -8.47
CA PHE A 148 -39.18 2.84 -8.29
C PHE A 148 -38.34 1.75 -7.64
N ASN A 149 -38.67 1.46 -6.37
CA ASN A 149 -38.46 0.20 -5.69
C ASN A 149 -39.44 -0.85 -6.18
N GLY A 150 -39.05 -2.12 -6.20
CA GLY A 150 -40.02 -3.23 -6.30
C GLY A 150 -39.38 -4.59 -6.49
N LEU A 151 -39.22 -5.32 -5.39
CA LEU A 151 -39.07 -6.80 -5.39
C LEU A 151 -40.30 -7.47 -5.99
N GLN A 152 -40.18 -8.55 -6.76
CA GLN A 152 -40.86 -9.84 -6.45
C GLN A 152 -40.47 -10.99 -7.40
N LYS A 153 -40.60 -12.20 -6.86
CA LYS A 153 -40.24 -13.53 -7.37
C LYS A 153 -41.21 -14.10 -8.41
N ASN A 154 -40.62 -14.89 -9.34
CA ASN A 154 -41.03 -16.05 -10.15
C ASN A 154 -42.52 -16.44 -10.28
N PRO A 155 -42.97 -17.20 -11.35
CA PRO A 155 -42.36 -18.38 -11.95
C PRO A 155 -42.49 -18.57 -13.49
N VAL A 156 -41.62 -19.43 -13.99
CA VAL A 156 -41.57 -20.33 -15.16
C VAL A 156 -42.75 -20.41 -16.12
N ARG A 157 -42.54 -20.21 -17.46
CA ARG A 157 -42.87 -21.15 -18.53
C ARG A 157 -42.30 -20.76 -19.91
N SER A 158 -41.62 -21.72 -20.48
CA SER A 158 -41.26 -22.15 -21.83
C SER A 158 -41.67 -21.35 -23.07
N ASP A 159 -40.64 -21.34 -24.00
CA ASP A 159 -40.67 -21.38 -25.46
C ASP A 159 -40.88 -20.07 -26.22
N ASP A 160 -39.87 -19.52 -26.87
CA ASP A 160 -39.54 -19.67 -28.27
C ASP A 160 -38.28 -18.91 -28.69
N LYS A 161 -37.60 -19.45 -29.70
CA LYS A 161 -36.34 -19.02 -30.27
C LYS A 161 -36.40 -17.65 -30.92
N SER A 162 -35.50 -16.78 -30.55
CA SER A 162 -34.89 -15.80 -31.44
C SER A 162 -33.53 -15.42 -30.91
N SER A 163 -32.50 -15.80 -31.65
CA SER A 163 -31.08 -15.46 -31.40
C SER A 163 -30.89 -13.95 -31.61
N ALA A 164 -30.90 -13.22 -30.51
CA ALA A 164 -30.25 -11.91 -30.45
C ALA A 164 -28.94 -12.12 -29.71
N THR A 165 -27.82 -12.10 -30.45
CA THR A 165 -26.47 -11.92 -29.94
C THR A 165 -26.51 -10.67 -29.07
N LYS A 166 -26.52 -10.85 -27.75
CA LYS A 166 -26.10 -9.81 -26.82
C LYS A 166 -24.61 -9.60 -27.08
N ASP A 167 -24.26 -8.54 -27.76
CA ASP A 167 -22.92 -7.98 -27.73
C ASP A 167 -22.58 -7.75 -26.24
N VAL A 168 -21.81 -8.67 -25.70
CA VAL A 168 -21.14 -8.48 -24.42
C VAL A 168 -20.14 -7.35 -24.71
N ILE A 169 -20.47 -6.15 -24.29
CA ILE A 169 -19.52 -5.05 -24.20
C ILE A 169 -18.42 -5.57 -23.28
N THR A 170 -17.36 -6.11 -23.89
CA THR A 170 -16.13 -6.44 -23.18
C THR A 170 -15.54 -5.08 -22.75
N GLU A 171 -15.70 -4.72 -21.48
CA GLU A 171 -14.97 -3.57 -20.93
C GLU A 171 -13.49 -3.79 -21.27
N ASP A 172 -12.91 -2.86 -22.05
CA ASP A 172 -11.52 -2.93 -22.44
C ASP A 172 -10.63 -2.91 -21.20
N VAL A 173 -9.91 -4.00 -20.98
CA VAL A 173 -8.93 -4.14 -19.90
C VAL A 173 -7.70 -3.32 -20.24
N VAL A 174 -7.39 -2.34 -19.41
CA VAL A 174 -6.22 -1.48 -19.58
C VAL A 174 -4.95 -2.26 -19.25
N THR A 175 -4.05 -2.34 -20.19
CA THR A 175 -2.74 -3.01 -20.05
C THR A 175 -1.75 -2.13 -19.30
N ILE A 176 -0.65 -2.72 -18.81
CA ILE A 176 0.45 -1.99 -18.14
C ILE A 176 1.03 -0.90 -19.06
N SER A 177 1.20 -1.20 -20.36
CA SER A 177 1.68 -0.21 -21.35
C SER A 177 0.72 0.96 -21.47
N GLU A 178 -0.57 0.70 -21.66
CA GLU A 178 -1.60 1.74 -21.72
C GLU A 178 -1.69 2.56 -20.41
N MET A 179 -1.46 1.93 -19.25
CA MET A 179 -1.38 2.65 -17.98
C MET A 179 -0.18 3.61 -17.96
N HIS A 180 0.97 3.25 -18.54
CA HIS A 180 2.12 4.15 -18.66
C HIS A 180 1.80 5.33 -19.58
N ASP A 181 1.15 5.10 -20.72
CA ASP A 181 0.72 6.16 -21.64
C ASP A 181 -0.29 7.10 -20.97
N MET A 182 -1.26 6.54 -20.24
CA MET A 182 -2.20 7.31 -19.42
C MET A 182 -1.49 8.13 -18.34
N LEU A 183 -0.47 7.58 -17.67
CA LEU A 183 0.31 8.30 -16.67
C LEU A 183 1.03 9.51 -17.28
N VAL A 184 1.67 9.33 -18.43
CA VAL A 184 2.36 10.41 -19.16
C VAL A 184 1.35 11.47 -19.59
N HIS A 185 0.24 11.07 -20.22
CA HIS A 185 -0.81 11.96 -20.66
C HIS A 185 -1.43 12.74 -19.49
N ASN A 186 -1.78 12.06 -18.40
CA ASN A 186 -2.39 12.69 -17.24
C ASN A 186 -1.44 13.69 -16.55
N ARG A 187 -0.13 13.43 -16.54
CA ARG A 187 0.86 14.39 -16.04
C ARG A 187 0.95 15.63 -16.93
N ALA A 188 0.93 15.45 -18.24
CA ALA A 188 0.97 16.57 -19.20
C ALA A 188 -0.32 17.40 -19.17
N SER A 189 -1.48 16.75 -18.97
CA SER A 189 -2.80 17.39 -18.94
C SER A 189 -3.25 17.81 -17.54
N SER A 190 -2.51 17.45 -16.47
CA SER A 190 -2.88 17.70 -15.10
C SER A 190 -2.94 19.19 -14.79
N ARG A 191 -4.15 19.72 -14.79
CA ARG A 191 -4.41 21.07 -14.25
C ARG A 191 -4.58 20.98 -12.74
N SER A 192 -3.45 20.96 -12.03
CA SER A 192 -3.47 21.24 -10.60
C SER A 192 -4.06 22.63 -10.38
N MET A 193 -4.82 22.82 -9.30
CA MET A 193 -5.30 24.17 -8.97
C MET A 193 -4.08 25.09 -8.81
N LYS A 194 -4.01 26.16 -9.61
CA LYS A 194 -2.96 27.18 -9.44
C LYS A 194 -3.05 27.73 -8.01
N PRO A 195 -1.94 27.75 -7.27
CA PRO A 195 -1.92 28.29 -5.92
C PRO A 195 -2.47 29.71 -5.89
N ARG A 196 -3.32 30.03 -4.93
CA ARG A 196 -3.90 31.37 -4.80
C ARG A 196 -2.86 32.45 -4.46
N TRP A 197 -1.72 32.04 -3.90
CA TRP A 197 -0.55 32.88 -3.68
C TRP A 197 0.73 32.06 -3.85
N SER A 198 1.79 32.71 -4.32
CA SER A 198 3.10 32.10 -4.54
C SER A 198 3.81 31.76 -3.23
N SER A 199 4.67 30.76 -3.27
CA SER A 199 5.52 30.31 -2.16
C SER A 199 6.91 29.96 -2.68
N ALA A 200 7.95 30.14 -1.85
CA ALA A 200 9.29 29.67 -2.16
C ALA A 200 9.32 28.16 -2.49
N VAL A 201 8.48 27.40 -1.81
CA VAL A 201 8.31 25.95 -2.03
C VAL A 201 7.89 25.60 -3.46
N ASP A 202 7.08 26.45 -4.12
CA ASP A 202 6.66 26.19 -5.50
C ASP A 202 7.85 26.25 -6.46
N LYS A 203 8.78 27.20 -6.24
CA LYS A 203 10.03 27.32 -7.00
C LYS A 203 10.94 26.12 -6.79
N GLU A 204 11.06 25.64 -5.55
CA GLU A 204 11.85 24.44 -5.23
C GLU A 204 11.28 23.20 -5.93
N LEU A 205 9.95 23.07 -6.01
CA LEU A 205 9.29 21.97 -6.72
C LEU A 205 9.47 22.06 -8.24
N LEU A 206 9.42 23.25 -8.83
CA LEU A 206 9.67 23.45 -10.26
C LEU A 206 11.13 23.16 -10.62
N ASP A 207 12.07 23.60 -9.78
CA ASP A 207 13.49 23.28 -9.96
C ASP A 207 13.73 21.77 -9.84
N ALA A 208 13.08 21.11 -8.86
CA ALA A 208 13.16 19.66 -8.72
C ALA A 208 12.59 18.94 -9.97
N LYS A 209 11.45 19.40 -10.50
CA LYS A 209 10.86 18.86 -11.74
C LYS A 209 11.85 18.95 -12.89
N PHE A 210 12.43 20.14 -13.12
CA PHE A 210 13.41 20.35 -14.16
C PHE A 210 14.63 19.42 -14.02
N GLN A 211 15.17 19.28 -12.82
CA GLN A 211 16.33 18.40 -12.56
C GLN A 211 16.00 16.91 -12.74
N ILE A 212 14.78 16.47 -12.48
CA ILE A 212 14.33 15.09 -12.69
C ILE A 212 14.17 14.81 -14.18
N GLU A 213 13.55 15.73 -14.92
CA GLU A 213 13.30 15.59 -16.34
C GLU A 213 14.62 15.56 -17.14
N ASN A 214 15.63 16.31 -16.67
CA ASN A 214 16.97 16.40 -17.27
C ASN A 214 18.02 15.56 -16.53
N ALA A 215 17.60 14.48 -15.82
CA ALA A 215 18.53 13.62 -15.12
C ALA A 215 19.52 12.94 -16.08
N HIS A 216 20.81 13.06 -15.80
CA HIS A 216 21.85 12.39 -16.58
C HIS A 216 21.68 10.88 -16.56
N VAL A 217 21.90 10.24 -17.70
CA VAL A 217 21.83 8.78 -17.81
C VAL A 217 22.96 8.17 -16.99
N ASN A 218 22.62 7.36 -16.01
CA ASN A 218 23.55 6.59 -15.20
C ASN A 218 22.99 5.20 -14.97
N GLU A 219 23.27 4.28 -15.87
CA GLU A 219 22.76 2.90 -15.81
C GLU A 219 23.58 2.01 -14.86
N ASN A 220 24.77 2.44 -14.45
CA ASN A 220 25.70 1.66 -13.66
C ASN A 220 25.79 2.16 -12.21
N ASP A 221 24.65 2.36 -11.55
CA ASP A 221 24.64 2.69 -10.14
C ASP A 221 24.88 1.43 -9.30
N PRO A 222 25.92 1.38 -8.45
CA PRO A 222 26.19 0.19 -7.63
C PRO A 222 25.14 -0.05 -6.54
N THR A 223 24.30 0.95 -6.23
CA THR A 223 23.28 0.87 -5.17
C THR A 223 21.88 0.52 -5.68
N LEU A 224 21.65 0.59 -6.99
CA LEU A 224 20.35 0.32 -7.61
C LEU A 224 20.50 -0.66 -8.77
N TYR A 225 19.65 -1.67 -8.80
CA TYR A 225 19.61 -2.62 -9.90
C TYR A 225 18.76 -2.08 -11.06
N ALA A 226 19.39 -1.44 -12.04
CA ALA A 226 18.72 -0.71 -13.12
C ALA A 226 17.56 -1.45 -13.81
N PRO A 227 17.62 -2.78 -14.09
CA PRO A 227 16.53 -3.49 -14.76
C PRO A 227 15.18 -3.53 -14.01
N LEU A 228 15.16 -3.13 -12.72
CA LEU A 228 13.93 -3.02 -11.93
C LEU A 228 13.17 -1.74 -12.18
N PHE A 229 13.79 -0.74 -12.79
CA PHE A 229 13.22 0.59 -12.93
C PHE A 229 12.81 0.89 -14.37
N VAL A 230 11.75 1.64 -14.53
CA VAL A 230 11.36 2.22 -15.82
C VAL A 230 12.45 3.17 -16.32
N ASN A 231 13.00 3.98 -15.39
CA ASN A 231 14.14 4.84 -15.63
C ASN A 231 14.90 5.07 -14.31
N VAL A 232 15.99 4.31 -14.12
CA VAL A 232 16.80 4.34 -12.89
C VAL A 232 17.42 5.71 -12.62
N SER A 233 17.85 6.44 -13.64
CA SER A 233 18.48 7.75 -13.49
C SER A 233 17.50 8.79 -12.98
N ARG A 234 16.27 8.81 -13.53
CA ARG A 234 15.19 9.68 -13.04
C ARG A 234 14.76 9.29 -11.62
N PHE A 235 14.64 8.01 -11.34
CA PHE A 235 14.33 7.54 -9.98
C PHE A 235 15.39 8.01 -8.99
N LYS A 236 16.66 7.72 -9.27
CA LYS A 236 17.76 8.13 -8.40
C LYS A 236 17.77 9.63 -8.14
N ARG A 237 17.69 10.43 -9.21
CA ARG A 237 17.71 11.89 -9.10
C ARG A 237 16.52 12.41 -8.29
N SER A 238 15.31 11.90 -8.56
CA SER A 238 14.12 12.30 -7.82
C SER A 238 14.19 11.88 -6.35
N TYR A 239 14.73 10.72 -6.06
CA TYR A 239 14.90 10.24 -4.68
C TYR A 239 15.91 11.10 -3.89
N GLU A 240 17.06 11.44 -4.48
CA GLU A 240 18.05 12.33 -3.88
C GLU A 240 17.47 13.72 -3.59
N LEU A 241 16.70 14.28 -4.52
CA LEU A 241 16.01 15.56 -4.33
C LEU A 241 14.96 15.48 -3.22
N MET A 242 14.20 14.39 -3.14
CA MET A 242 13.29 14.14 -2.03
C MET A 242 14.04 14.15 -0.68
N GLU A 243 15.10 13.36 -0.57
CA GLU A 243 15.90 13.29 0.68
C GLU A 243 16.45 14.66 1.09
N LYS A 244 16.85 15.47 0.12
CA LYS A 244 17.46 16.79 0.36
C LYS A 244 16.44 17.86 0.72
N THR A 245 15.27 17.89 0.06
CA THR A 245 14.39 19.06 0.09
C THR A 245 13.06 18.81 0.78
N LEU A 246 12.48 17.61 0.71
CA LEU A 246 11.12 17.37 1.16
C LEU A 246 10.89 17.75 2.63
N LYS A 247 9.87 18.58 2.86
CA LYS A 247 9.32 18.87 4.18
C LYS A 247 7.82 18.62 4.19
N VAL A 248 7.36 17.91 5.22
CA VAL A 248 5.97 17.52 5.43
C VAL A 248 5.46 18.13 6.73
N TYR A 249 4.35 18.83 6.67
CA TYR A 249 3.62 19.27 7.85
C TYR A 249 2.53 18.26 8.20
N ILE A 250 2.48 17.83 9.46
CA ILE A 250 1.45 16.90 9.95
C ILE A 250 0.43 17.70 10.73
N TYR A 251 -0.84 17.65 10.33
CA TYR A 251 -1.92 18.24 11.10
C TYR A 251 -2.06 17.56 12.46
N LYS A 252 -2.44 18.34 13.48
CA LYS A 252 -2.56 17.85 14.86
C LYS A 252 -3.99 17.49 15.25
N GLU A 253 -4.94 17.92 14.43
CA GLU A 253 -6.38 17.75 14.64
C GLU A 253 -6.79 16.30 14.35
N GLY A 254 -7.94 15.94 14.89
CA GLY A 254 -8.54 14.59 14.77
C GLY A 254 -8.41 13.76 16.04
N ALA A 255 -9.50 13.07 16.39
CA ALA A 255 -9.58 12.28 17.60
C ALA A 255 -9.04 10.85 17.39
N LYS A 256 -8.35 10.32 18.39
CA LYS A 256 -8.00 8.90 18.47
C LYS A 256 -9.26 8.03 18.63
N PRO A 257 -9.24 6.77 18.16
CA PRO A 257 -8.12 6.08 17.51
C PRO A 257 -8.07 6.29 15.99
N ILE A 258 -9.03 7.02 15.39
CA ILE A 258 -9.10 7.24 13.94
C ILE A 258 -7.87 8.02 13.46
N PHE A 259 -7.47 9.03 14.23
CA PHE A 259 -6.30 9.87 13.92
C PHE A 259 -5.15 9.58 14.89
N HIS A 260 -3.93 9.73 14.41
CA HIS A 260 -2.71 9.75 15.23
C HIS A 260 -2.40 8.48 16.04
N GLU A 261 -3.10 7.36 15.83
CA GLU A 261 -2.93 6.11 16.58
C GLU A 261 -2.37 4.99 15.67
N PRO A 262 -1.07 5.02 15.31
CA PRO A 262 -0.50 4.04 14.39
C PRO A 262 -0.60 2.61 14.93
N GLN A 263 -0.53 2.40 16.25
CA GLN A 263 -0.54 1.08 16.88
C GLN A 263 -1.83 0.30 16.60
N ALA A 264 -2.95 1.00 16.42
CA ALA A 264 -4.24 0.38 16.16
C ALA A 264 -4.26 -0.43 14.84
N VAL A 265 -3.39 -0.05 13.86
CA VAL A 265 -3.40 -0.62 12.50
C VAL A 265 -2.03 -1.10 12.01
N GLN A 266 -1.07 -1.38 12.90
CA GLN A 266 0.25 -1.92 12.50
C GLN A 266 0.26 -3.43 12.24
N LYS A 267 -0.85 -4.12 12.44
CA LYS A 267 -1.03 -5.56 12.24
C LYS A 267 -2.17 -5.83 11.27
N GLY A 268 -2.10 -6.94 10.53
CA GLY A 268 -3.10 -7.34 9.54
C GLY A 268 -2.77 -6.85 8.15
N ILE A 269 -3.76 -6.93 7.25
CA ILE A 269 -3.58 -6.63 5.82
C ILE A 269 -3.49 -5.12 5.54
N TYR A 270 -4.06 -4.28 6.38
CA TYR A 270 -4.04 -2.81 6.26
C TYR A 270 -2.86 -2.16 7.00
N ALA A 271 -1.82 -2.95 7.33
CA ALA A 271 -0.70 -2.51 8.17
C ALA A 271 0.08 -1.33 7.58
N SER A 272 0.05 -1.12 6.27
CA SER A 272 0.71 0.00 5.60
C SER A 272 0.25 1.37 6.15
N GLU A 273 -1.02 1.54 6.54
CA GLU A 273 -1.51 2.77 7.18
C GLU A 273 -0.74 3.09 8.48
N GLY A 274 -0.72 2.12 9.39
CA GLY A 274 -0.12 2.31 10.71
C GLY A 274 1.40 2.44 10.65
N TRP A 275 2.06 1.67 9.81
CA TRP A 275 3.51 1.75 9.65
C TRP A 275 3.95 3.07 9.02
N PHE A 276 3.26 3.54 7.98
CA PHE A 276 3.55 4.85 7.40
C PHE A 276 3.34 5.96 8.43
N MET A 277 2.20 5.97 9.12
CA MET A 277 1.89 6.96 10.15
C MET A 277 2.94 6.98 11.27
N LYS A 278 3.37 5.80 11.76
CA LYS A 278 4.42 5.67 12.78
C LYS A 278 5.74 6.28 12.30
N ASN A 279 6.21 5.86 11.13
CA ASN A 279 7.50 6.27 10.61
C ASN A 279 7.51 7.76 10.22
N MET A 280 6.40 8.26 9.65
CA MET A 280 6.24 9.68 9.35
C MET A 280 6.31 10.54 10.61
N LYS A 281 5.58 10.16 11.67
CA LYS A 281 5.63 10.89 12.96
C LYS A 281 7.00 10.88 13.63
N ALA A 282 7.77 9.81 13.43
CA ALA A 282 9.12 9.66 14.01
C ALA A 282 10.20 10.35 13.17
N SER A 283 9.93 10.72 11.93
CA SER A 283 10.90 11.29 11.01
C SER A 283 11.31 12.72 11.42
N GLN A 284 12.57 12.91 11.74
CA GLN A 284 13.16 14.24 11.96
C GLN A 284 13.60 14.89 10.63
N GLN A 285 13.92 14.10 9.63
CA GLN A 285 14.38 14.57 8.32
C GLN A 285 13.25 15.24 7.53
N PHE A 286 12.09 14.57 7.45
CA PHE A 286 11.01 14.99 6.57
C PHE A 286 9.95 15.87 7.27
N VAL A 287 9.78 15.76 8.59
CA VAL A 287 8.74 16.51 9.30
C VAL A 287 9.22 17.92 9.67
N THR A 288 8.36 18.92 9.36
CA THR A 288 8.57 20.29 9.78
C THR A 288 7.45 20.79 10.70
N LYS A 289 7.80 21.60 11.69
CA LYS A 289 6.85 22.35 12.53
C LYS A 289 6.45 23.70 11.90
N LYS A 290 7.11 24.10 10.81
CA LYS A 290 6.87 25.38 10.12
C LYS A 290 6.09 25.12 8.82
N PRO A 291 4.76 25.29 8.81
CA PRO A 291 3.93 24.94 7.66
C PRO A 291 4.26 25.73 6.39
N LYS A 292 4.82 26.94 6.51
CA LYS A 292 5.27 27.74 5.35
C LYS A 292 6.44 27.10 4.59
N GLN A 293 7.15 26.15 5.21
CA GLN A 293 8.27 25.41 4.60
C GLN A 293 7.82 24.03 4.07
N ALA A 294 6.56 23.67 4.23
CA ALA A 294 6.05 22.37 3.86
C ALA A 294 5.77 22.29 2.35
N HIS A 295 6.27 21.26 1.70
CA HIS A 295 5.96 20.86 0.34
C HIS A 295 4.65 20.08 0.27
N LEU A 296 4.35 19.37 1.36
CA LEU A 296 3.20 18.47 1.53
C LEU A 296 2.59 18.59 2.93
N PHE A 297 1.28 18.42 3.01
CA PHE A 297 0.50 18.44 4.24
C PHE A 297 -0.14 17.07 4.47
N TYR A 298 0.20 16.41 5.57
CA TYR A 298 -0.27 15.07 5.88
C TYR A 298 -1.54 15.11 6.74
N LEU A 299 -2.59 14.40 6.28
CA LEU A 299 -3.85 14.17 6.97
C LEU A 299 -3.77 12.78 7.65
N PRO A 300 -3.47 12.69 8.95
CA PRO A 300 -3.02 11.45 9.60
C PRO A 300 -4.18 10.61 10.14
N PHE A 301 -5.14 10.20 9.28
CA PHE A 301 -6.22 9.30 9.66
C PHE A 301 -5.97 7.86 9.17
N SER A 302 -6.63 6.90 9.79
CA SER A 302 -6.71 5.51 9.37
C SER A 302 -8.10 5.22 8.82
N SER A 303 -8.17 4.76 7.58
CA SER A 303 -9.44 4.34 6.97
C SER A 303 -10.00 3.08 7.62
N ARG A 304 -9.13 2.19 8.11
CA ARG A 304 -9.54 1.00 8.88
C ARG A 304 -10.17 1.37 10.22
N MET A 305 -9.57 2.30 10.97
CA MET A 305 -10.15 2.77 12.22
C MET A 305 -11.43 3.58 12.01
N LEU A 306 -11.51 4.32 10.92
CA LEU A 306 -12.71 5.04 10.53
C LEU A 306 -13.89 4.07 10.31
N GLU A 307 -13.66 3.00 9.55
CA GLU A 307 -14.66 1.93 9.37
C GLU A 307 -15.01 1.28 10.69
N GLU A 308 -14.02 0.79 11.47
CA GLU A 308 -14.24 0.05 12.70
C GLU A 308 -15.03 0.84 13.77
N LYS A 309 -14.83 2.17 13.82
CA LYS A 309 -15.44 3.00 14.87
C LYS A 309 -16.74 3.66 14.46
N LEU A 310 -16.97 3.85 13.17
CA LEU A 310 -18.12 4.65 12.71
C LEU A 310 -19.07 3.91 11.79
N PHE A 311 -18.65 2.81 11.13
CA PHE A 311 -19.56 2.09 10.27
C PHE A 311 -20.68 1.45 11.10
N VAL A 312 -21.91 1.65 10.66
CA VAL A 312 -23.09 1.02 11.26
C VAL A 312 -23.39 -0.24 10.46
N PRO A 313 -23.27 -1.44 11.06
CA PRO A 313 -23.64 -2.68 10.40
C PRO A 313 -25.08 -2.60 9.85
N ASP A 314 -25.33 -3.26 8.73
CA ASP A 314 -26.64 -3.33 8.04
C ASP A 314 -27.18 -1.99 7.50
N SER A 315 -26.44 -0.90 7.64
CA SER A 315 -26.82 0.40 7.04
C SER A 315 -26.66 0.42 5.52
N HIS A 316 -25.82 -0.47 4.97
CA HIS A 316 -25.40 -0.47 3.56
C HIS A 316 -24.95 0.91 3.03
N SER A 317 -24.53 1.80 3.94
CA SER A 317 -24.19 3.20 3.63
C SER A 317 -22.90 3.64 4.31
N HIS A 318 -22.04 4.29 3.54
CA HIS A 318 -20.80 4.91 4.03
C HIS A 318 -20.95 6.43 4.29
N ASN A 319 -22.17 6.95 4.27
CA ASN A 319 -22.40 8.40 4.34
C ASN A 319 -21.89 9.03 5.64
N ASN A 320 -21.97 8.32 6.76
CA ASN A 320 -21.44 8.79 8.05
C ASN A 320 -19.91 8.90 8.04
N LEU A 321 -19.20 7.97 7.37
CA LEU A 321 -17.76 8.01 7.20
C LEU A 321 -17.34 9.20 6.32
N VAL A 322 -18.05 9.39 5.20
CA VAL A 322 -17.85 10.53 4.29
C VAL A 322 -18.10 11.86 5.01
N GLN A 323 -19.18 11.95 5.79
CA GLN A 323 -19.50 13.16 6.53
C GLN A 323 -18.47 13.47 7.64
N TYR A 324 -17.97 12.43 8.30
CA TYR A 324 -16.93 12.59 9.32
C TYR A 324 -15.64 13.16 8.72
N LEU A 325 -15.19 12.62 7.58
CA LEU A 325 -14.03 13.16 6.87
C LEU A 325 -14.28 14.59 6.36
N LYS A 326 -15.49 14.88 5.87
CA LYS A 326 -15.86 16.25 5.49
C LYS A 326 -15.74 17.22 6.66
N ASN A 327 -16.30 16.88 7.81
CA ASN A 327 -16.24 17.73 9.02
C ASN A 327 -14.79 17.98 9.46
N TYR A 328 -13.92 16.95 9.34
CA TYR A 328 -12.49 17.11 9.59
C TYR A 328 -11.84 18.09 8.60
N LEU A 329 -12.15 17.99 7.30
CA LEU A 329 -11.62 18.92 6.30
C LEU A 329 -12.12 20.35 6.51
N ASP A 330 -13.40 20.52 6.87
CA ASP A 330 -13.97 21.84 7.20
C ASP A 330 -13.25 22.46 8.40
N LEU A 331 -12.92 21.65 9.43
CA LEU A 331 -12.13 22.08 10.57
C LEU A 331 -10.71 22.53 10.13
N ILE A 332 -10.03 21.75 9.28
CA ILE A 332 -8.71 22.09 8.77
C ILE A 332 -8.75 23.37 7.91
N ALA A 333 -9.70 23.47 6.98
CA ALA A 333 -9.85 24.61 6.08
C ALA A 333 -10.26 25.89 6.83
N GLY A 334 -11.06 25.78 7.88
CA GLY A 334 -11.46 26.91 8.73
C GLY A 334 -10.35 27.41 9.66
N LYS A 335 -9.52 26.47 10.17
CA LYS A 335 -8.43 26.79 11.09
C LYS A 335 -7.15 27.26 10.41
N TYR A 336 -6.86 26.74 9.20
CA TYR A 336 -5.61 26.95 8.48
C TYR A 336 -5.84 27.42 7.04
N SER A 337 -5.10 28.42 6.60
CA SER A 337 -5.16 28.91 5.22
C SER A 337 -4.53 27.95 4.18
N PHE A 338 -3.77 26.94 4.63
CA PHE A 338 -2.98 26.07 3.74
C PHE A 338 -3.86 25.24 2.80
N TRP A 339 -4.98 24.69 3.31
CA TRP A 339 -5.96 24.01 2.46
C TRP A 339 -6.47 24.93 1.35
N ASN A 340 -6.85 26.15 1.71
CA ASN A 340 -7.43 27.11 0.78
C ASN A 340 -6.43 27.61 -0.28
N ARG A 341 -5.13 27.48 0.00
CA ARG A 341 -4.08 27.90 -0.94
C ARG A 341 -4.13 27.12 -2.25
N THR A 342 -4.32 25.81 -2.18
CA THR A 342 -4.22 24.88 -3.31
C THR A 342 -5.50 24.05 -3.50
N GLY A 343 -6.54 24.29 -2.69
CA GLY A 343 -7.74 23.46 -2.68
C GLY A 343 -7.45 22.00 -2.30
N GLY A 344 -6.38 21.75 -1.52
CA GLY A 344 -5.98 20.43 -1.07
C GLY A 344 -5.00 19.70 -1.99
N SER A 345 -4.54 20.29 -3.12
CA SER A 345 -3.68 19.58 -4.08
C SER A 345 -2.25 19.32 -3.59
N ASP A 346 -1.81 19.97 -2.52
CA ASP A 346 -0.57 19.71 -1.78
C ASP A 346 -0.80 18.93 -0.47
N HIS A 347 -2.03 18.44 -0.26
CA HIS A 347 -2.39 17.59 0.86
C HIS A 347 -2.41 16.13 0.45
N PHE A 348 -2.06 15.24 1.38
CA PHE A 348 -2.10 13.81 1.14
C PHE A 348 -2.54 13.02 2.38
N PHE A 349 -2.96 11.80 2.16
CA PHE A 349 -3.18 10.78 3.18
C PHE A 349 -2.70 9.42 2.67
N VAL A 350 -2.53 8.47 3.61
CA VAL A 350 -2.16 7.08 3.34
C VAL A 350 -3.21 6.19 3.97
N ALA A 351 -3.94 5.42 3.17
CA ALA A 351 -5.09 4.66 3.61
C ALA A 351 -5.23 3.36 2.81
N CYS A 352 -5.50 2.24 3.48
CA CYS A 352 -5.41 0.91 2.87
C CYS A 352 -6.71 0.10 2.95
N HIS A 353 -7.72 0.55 3.68
CA HIS A 353 -9.01 -0.13 3.74
C HIS A 353 -9.72 -0.08 2.39
N ASP A 354 -10.43 -1.16 2.06
CA ASP A 354 -11.10 -1.39 0.78
C ASP A 354 -12.02 -0.23 0.35
N TRP A 355 -12.71 0.40 1.31
CA TRP A 355 -13.64 1.51 1.05
C TRP A 355 -12.97 2.88 0.92
N THR A 356 -11.66 2.97 1.04
CA THR A 356 -10.94 4.26 0.96
C THR A 356 -11.27 5.06 -0.29
N PRO A 357 -11.27 4.48 -1.51
CA PRO A 357 -11.60 5.24 -2.71
C PRO A 357 -12.99 5.86 -2.65
N SER A 358 -14.00 5.09 -2.25
CA SER A 358 -15.40 5.54 -2.21
C SER A 358 -15.65 6.62 -1.16
N ILE A 359 -15.11 6.47 0.07
CA ILE A 359 -15.31 7.42 1.16
C ILE A 359 -14.54 8.73 1.00
N THR A 360 -13.47 8.74 0.18
CA THR A 360 -12.63 9.93 -0.05
C THR A 360 -12.94 10.65 -1.36
N LYS A 361 -13.65 10.00 -2.30
CA LYS A 361 -13.93 10.51 -3.65
C LYS A 361 -14.61 11.88 -3.64
N LYS A 362 -15.58 12.11 -2.74
CA LYS A 362 -16.43 13.30 -2.76
C LYS A 362 -15.72 14.57 -2.29
N HIS A 363 -14.96 14.50 -1.21
CA HIS A 363 -14.42 15.68 -0.54
C HIS A 363 -12.90 15.78 -0.51
N MET A 364 -12.19 14.67 -0.81
CA MET A 364 -10.73 14.60 -0.81
C MET A 364 -10.16 14.32 -2.21
N ASN A 365 -10.96 14.48 -3.27
CA ASN A 365 -10.55 14.16 -4.63
C ASN A 365 -9.38 15.01 -5.14
N THR A 366 -9.21 16.22 -4.62
CA THR A 366 -8.08 17.10 -4.97
C THR A 366 -6.77 16.70 -4.30
N CYS A 367 -6.82 15.96 -3.17
CA CYS A 367 -5.64 15.47 -2.47
C CYS A 367 -4.87 14.44 -3.31
N ILE A 368 -3.62 14.21 -2.97
CA ILE A 368 -2.87 13.03 -3.36
C ILE A 368 -3.35 11.89 -2.47
N ARG A 369 -4.19 11.02 -3.03
CA ARG A 369 -4.76 9.88 -2.31
C ARG A 369 -3.84 8.68 -2.48
N ALA A 370 -3.06 8.34 -1.45
CA ALA A 370 -2.24 7.14 -1.46
C ALA A 370 -3.07 5.97 -0.90
N MET A 371 -3.43 5.02 -1.76
CA MET A 371 -4.43 3.99 -1.48
C MET A 371 -3.99 2.61 -1.92
N CYS A 372 -4.33 1.56 -1.14
CA CYS A 372 -4.09 0.17 -1.51
C CYS A 372 -5.05 -0.30 -2.62
N ASN A 373 -6.31 0.11 -2.57
CA ASN A 373 -7.27 -0.18 -3.63
C ASN A 373 -7.10 0.84 -4.78
N SER A 374 -6.47 0.40 -5.87
CA SER A 374 -6.00 1.23 -6.99
C SER A 374 -6.55 0.75 -8.35
N ASP A 375 -7.89 0.71 -8.46
CA ASP A 375 -8.62 0.36 -9.69
C ASP A 375 -8.83 1.61 -10.57
N ILE A 376 -8.25 1.62 -11.79
CA ILE A 376 -8.37 2.79 -12.70
C ILE A 376 -9.76 2.92 -13.35
N LYS A 377 -10.57 1.88 -13.35
CA LYS A 377 -11.93 1.89 -13.92
C LYS A 377 -12.99 2.17 -12.88
N LYS A 378 -12.77 1.73 -11.64
CA LYS A 378 -13.72 1.87 -10.55
C LYS A 378 -13.26 2.90 -9.52
N GLU A 379 -14.19 3.46 -8.78
CA GLU A 379 -13.98 4.30 -7.59
C GLU A 379 -13.10 5.54 -7.77
N GLY A 380 -12.79 5.90 -9.02
CA GLY A 380 -12.14 7.16 -9.36
C GLY A 380 -10.68 7.28 -8.95
N PHE A 381 -9.93 6.17 -8.96
CA PHE A 381 -8.47 6.23 -8.93
C PHE A 381 -7.94 6.87 -10.21
N THR A 382 -7.02 7.81 -10.09
CA THR A 382 -6.50 8.58 -11.23
C THR A 382 -4.97 8.51 -11.27
N LEU A 383 -4.42 7.87 -12.30
CA LEU A 383 -2.97 7.84 -12.56
C LEU A 383 -2.41 9.26 -12.67
N GLY A 384 -1.25 9.49 -12.07
CA GLY A 384 -0.60 10.82 -12.05
C GLY A 384 -1.12 11.77 -10.98
N LYS A 385 -2.22 11.42 -10.29
CA LYS A 385 -2.76 12.15 -9.13
C LYS A 385 -2.76 11.29 -7.87
N ASP A 386 -3.31 10.10 -7.94
CA ASP A 386 -3.38 9.15 -6.83
C ASP A 386 -2.15 8.22 -6.86
N VAL A 387 -1.80 7.65 -5.73
CA VAL A 387 -0.61 6.81 -5.54
C VAL A 387 -1.06 5.40 -5.13
N PRO A 388 -0.67 4.35 -5.90
CA PRO A 388 -0.95 2.97 -5.52
C PRO A 388 -0.02 2.52 -4.39
N LEU A 389 -0.59 1.95 -3.33
CA LEU A 389 0.15 1.48 -2.16
C LEU A 389 0.26 -0.05 -2.13
N PRO A 390 1.36 -0.59 -1.60
CA PRO A 390 1.44 -2.01 -1.30
C PRO A 390 0.54 -2.37 -0.10
N GLU A 391 -0.37 -3.31 -0.31
CA GLU A 391 -1.12 -3.95 0.77
C GLU A 391 -0.22 -4.99 1.43
N THR A 392 0.15 -4.77 2.70
CA THR A 392 1.12 -5.61 3.41
C THR A 392 0.49 -6.35 4.58
N LEU A 393 0.62 -7.69 4.59
CA LEU A 393 0.20 -8.51 5.72
C LEU A 393 1.31 -8.56 6.78
N ILE A 394 1.13 -7.86 7.88
CA ILE A 394 2.04 -7.89 9.02
C ILE A 394 1.44 -8.70 10.16
N SER A 395 2.07 -9.82 10.50
CA SER A 395 1.65 -10.68 11.61
C SER A 395 2.15 -10.19 12.96
N SER A 396 3.36 -9.62 13.01
CA SER A 396 3.98 -9.11 14.24
C SER A 396 4.63 -7.74 14.02
N PRO A 397 4.11 -6.68 14.67
CA PRO A 397 4.74 -5.36 14.61
C PRO A 397 6.14 -5.28 15.23
N LYS A 398 6.52 -6.25 16.09
CA LYS A 398 7.87 -6.31 16.68
C LYS A 398 8.89 -6.87 15.69
N ASN A 399 8.44 -7.74 14.77
CA ASN A 399 9.29 -8.35 13.75
C ASN A 399 8.52 -8.42 12.41
N PRO A 400 8.45 -7.30 11.65
CA PRO A 400 7.69 -7.25 10.40
C PRO A 400 8.31 -8.09 9.27
N LEU A 401 9.61 -8.38 9.34
CA LEU A 401 10.37 -9.13 8.33
C LEU A 401 10.56 -10.61 8.70
N ARG A 402 9.77 -11.13 9.63
CA ARG A 402 9.84 -12.55 9.98
C ARG A 402 9.52 -13.44 8.78
N GLU A 403 10.37 -14.44 8.54
CA GLU A 403 10.14 -15.53 7.59
C GLU A 403 10.23 -15.16 6.08
N TYR A 404 10.86 -14.04 5.69
CA TYR A 404 11.08 -13.74 4.28
C TYR A 404 12.10 -14.71 3.62
N GLY A 405 12.15 -14.66 2.29
CA GLY A 405 12.99 -15.54 1.46
C GLY A 405 12.33 -16.87 1.14
N GLY A 406 12.75 -17.50 0.07
CA GLY A 406 12.22 -18.75 -0.46
C GLY A 406 13.30 -19.71 -0.91
N LYS A 407 12.90 -20.85 -1.50
CA LYS A 407 13.83 -21.81 -2.06
C LYS A 407 14.52 -21.28 -3.32
N PRO A 408 15.75 -21.73 -3.63
CA PRO A 408 16.37 -21.46 -4.91
C PRO A 408 15.49 -21.93 -6.08
N ALA A 409 15.64 -21.31 -7.24
CA ALA A 409 14.82 -21.64 -8.42
C ALA A 409 14.82 -23.13 -8.77
N SER A 410 15.99 -23.81 -8.65
CA SER A 410 16.18 -25.23 -8.91
C SER A 410 15.41 -26.18 -7.96
N GLU A 411 15.04 -25.70 -6.77
CA GLU A 411 14.31 -26.48 -5.75
C GLU A 411 12.80 -26.17 -5.73
N ARG A 412 12.31 -25.31 -6.63
CA ARG A 412 10.89 -24.96 -6.74
C ARG A 412 10.16 -25.98 -7.61
N SER A 413 9.64 -27.02 -6.98
CA SER A 413 9.00 -28.16 -7.66
C SER A 413 7.55 -27.89 -8.09
N THR A 414 6.88 -26.87 -7.53
CA THR A 414 5.50 -26.52 -7.88
C THR A 414 5.50 -25.42 -8.94
N LEU A 415 4.77 -25.61 -10.04
CA LEU A 415 4.66 -24.59 -11.08
C LEU A 415 3.97 -23.33 -10.54
N ALA A 416 2.75 -23.47 -10.01
CA ALA A 416 2.00 -22.32 -9.49
C ALA A 416 1.20 -22.66 -8.23
N PHE A 417 1.08 -21.68 -7.35
CA PHE A 417 0.35 -21.81 -6.09
C PHE A 417 -0.66 -20.68 -5.89
N PHE A 418 -1.84 -21.06 -5.40
CA PHE A 418 -2.85 -20.16 -4.86
C PHE A 418 -3.55 -20.82 -3.67
N ALA A 419 -3.78 -20.05 -2.63
CA ALA A 419 -4.75 -20.40 -1.60
C ALA A 419 -5.49 -19.14 -1.12
N GLY A 420 -6.81 -19.21 -1.06
CA GLY A 420 -7.62 -18.07 -0.63
C GLY A 420 -9.11 -18.33 -0.60
N ARG A 421 -9.83 -17.59 0.26
CA ARG A 421 -11.29 -17.64 0.31
C ARG A 421 -11.91 -17.17 -1.00
N MET A 422 -13.14 -17.60 -1.28
CA MET A 422 -13.94 -17.26 -2.46
C MET A 422 -14.52 -15.84 -2.34
N HIS A 423 -13.65 -14.84 -2.40
CA HIS A 423 -14.00 -13.43 -2.39
C HIS A 423 -14.01 -12.91 -3.83
N GLY A 424 -15.03 -12.13 -4.19
CA GLY A 424 -15.21 -11.58 -5.53
C GLY A 424 -15.49 -12.65 -6.60
N ASP A 425 -15.37 -12.26 -7.86
CA ASP A 425 -15.79 -13.08 -9.01
C ASP A 425 -14.65 -13.92 -9.59
N VAL A 426 -13.40 -13.49 -9.48
CA VAL A 426 -12.24 -14.12 -10.11
C VAL A 426 -11.81 -15.42 -9.43
N ARG A 427 -11.81 -15.45 -8.09
CA ARG A 427 -11.37 -16.65 -7.35
C ARG A 427 -12.27 -17.85 -7.55
N PRO A 428 -13.62 -17.75 -7.59
CA PRO A 428 -14.47 -18.85 -7.99
C PRO A 428 -14.12 -19.43 -9.35
N ILE A 429 -13.87 -18.59 -10.36
CA ILE A 429 -13.48 -19.01 -11.71
C ILE A 429 -12.11 -19.73 -11.67
N LEU A 430 -11.14 -19.16 -10.97
CA LEU A 430 -9.82 -19.79 -10.79
C LEU A 430 -9.93 -21.19 -10.16
N LEU A 431 -10.73 -21.34 -9.11
CA LEU A 431 -10.95 -22.61 -8.42
C LEU A 431 -11.71 -23.60 -9.30
N GLN A 432 -12.75 -23.14 -10.00
CA GLN A 432 -13.52 -23.98 -10.92
C GLN A 432 -12.62 -24.58 -12.01
N HIS A 433 -11.66 -23.82 -12.53
CA HIS A 433 -10.78 -24.30 -13.61
C HIS A 433 -9.61 -25.15 -13.09
N TRP A 434 -9.05 -24.87 -11.91
CA TRP A 434 -7.74 -25.40 -11.52
C TRP A 434 -7.71 -26.17 -10.20
N GLN A 435 -8.70 -26.04 -9.31
CA GLN A 435 -8.66 -26.76 -8.02
C GLN A 435 -8.68 -28.29 -8.21
N ASN A 436 -7.65 -28.96 -7.73
CA ASN A 436 -7.49 -30.43 -7.81
C ASN A 436 -7.49 -31.01 -9.24
N LYS A 437 -7.22 -30.21 -10.28
CA LYS A 437 -7.25 -30.67 -11.66
C LYS A 437 -5.88 -30.90 -12.28
N ASP A 438 -4.84 -30.34 -11.70
CA ASP A 438 -3.48 -30.43 -12.23
C ASP A 438 -2.46 -30.59 -11.09
N PRO A 439 -1.55 -31.59 -11.17
CA PRO A 439 -0.60 -31.84 -10.09
C PRO A 439 0.45 -30.74 -9.91
N ASP A 440 0.77 -29.99 -10.96
CA ASP A 440 1.76 -28.90 -10.92
C ASP A 440 1.15 -27.57 -10.44
N MET A 441 -0.19 -27.47 -10.51
CA MET A 441 -0.97 -26.29 -10.13
C MET A 441 -1.61 -26.51 -8.76
N LYS A 442 -0.97 -26.02 -7.70
CA LYS A 442 -1.46 -26.17 -6.31
C LYS A 442 -2.45 -25.06 -5.98
N ILE A 443 -3.69 -25.22 -6.43
CA ILE A 443 -4.76 -24.22 -6.31
C ILE A 443 -5.79 -24.69 -5.29
N PHE A 444 -6.00 -23.89 -4.22
CA PHE A 444 -6.88 -24.25 -3.10
C PHE A 444 -7.82 -23.09 -2.73
N GLY A 445 -9.09 -23.40 -2.47
CA GLY A 445 -10.03 -22.46 -1.85
C GLY A 445 -9.70 -22.26 -0.37
N LYS A 446 -9.48 -23.36 0.34
CA LYS A 446 -9.09 -23.37 1.74
C LYS A 446 -8.03 -24.46 1.95
N LEU A 447 -6.89 -24.07 2.46
CA LEU A 447 -5.90 -25.06 2.88
C LEU A 447 -6.38 -25.82 4.11
N PRO A 448 -6.03 -27.12 4.23
CA PRO A 448 -6.22 -27.87 5.47
C PRO A 448 -5.60 -27.11 6.64
N LYS A 449 -6.30 -27.09 7.79
CA LYS A 449 -5.78 -26.46 9.00
C LYS A 449 -4.47 -27.14 9.40
N SER A 450 -3.38 -26.37 9.40
CA SER A 450 -2.12 -26.79 10.01
C SER A 450 -1.76 -25.81 11.13
N LYS A 451 -1.02 -26.31 12.12
CA LYS A 451 -0.48 -25.44 13.16
C LYS A 451 0.39 -24.36 12.47
N HIS A 452 0.06 -23.10 12.66
CA HIS A 452 0.83 -21.90 12.25
C HIS A 452 0.90 -21.55 10.76
N ASN A 453 -0.07 -21.88 9.91
CA ASN A 453 -0.05 -21.56 8.47
C ASN A 453 1.21 -22.04 7.71
N ILE A 454 1.95 -23.00 8.28
CA ILE A 454 3.23 -23.50 7.74
C ILE A 454 3.07 -23.98 6.29
N ASN A 455 1.94 -24.63 5.99
CA ASN A 455 1.69 -25.13 4.63
C ASN A 455 1.56 -23.99 3.61
N TYR A 456 0.90 -22.88 3.95
CA TYR A 456 0.76 -21.73 3.05
C TYR A 456 2.11 -21.12 2.70
N ILE A 457 2.92 -20.82 3.71
CA ILE A 457 4.25 -20.22 3.53
C ILE A 457 5.18 -21.19 2.78
N ASN A 458 5.13 -22.48 3.10
CA ASN A 458 5.95 -23.48 2.40
C ASN A 458 5.60 -23.59 0.92
N TYR A 459 4.31 -23.55 0.57
CA TYR A 459 3.90 -23.51 -0.85
C TYR A 459 4.41 -22.24 -1.54
N MET A 460 4.28 -21.07 -0.92
CA MET A 460 4.83 -19.81 -1.48
C MET A 460 6.35 -19.93 -1.72
N LYS A 461 7.09 -20.51 -0.76
CA LYS A 461 8.54 -20.68 -0.83
C LYS A 461 9.00 -21.72 -1.84
N SER A 462 8.16 -22.68 -2.21
CA SER A 462 8.50 -23.81 -3.10
C SER A 462 7.85 -23.76 -4.48
N SER A 463 7.07 -22.71 -4.77
CA SER A 463 6.44 -22.53 -6.08
C SER A 463 7.24 -21.59 -6.97
N LYS A 464 7.26 -21.84 -8.27
CA LYS A 464 7.85 -20.91 -9.25
C LYS A 464 7.03 -19.64 -9.35
N TYR A 465 5.70 -19.77 -9.42
CA TYR A 465 4.74 -18.70 -9.60
C TYR A 465 3.73 -18.66 -8.45
N CYS A 466 3.47 -17.48 -7.91
CA CYS A 466 2.48 -17.27 -6.86
C CYS A 466 1.31 -16.44 -7.41
N ILE A 467 0.12 -17.05 -7.48
CA ILE A 467 -1.05 -16.41 -8.09
C ILE A 467 -1.64 -15.39 -7.11
N CYS A 468 -1.79 -14.16 -7.60
CA CYS A 468 -2.33 -13.01 -6.90
C CYS A 468 -3.67 -12.62 -7.56
N ALA A 469 -4.70 -13.48 -7.38
CA ALA A 469 -6.04 -13.23 -7.90
C ALA A 469 -6.77 -12.21 -7.02
N LYS A 470 -7.40 -11.19 -7.66
CA LYS A 470 -8.22 -10.20 -6.95
C LYS A 470 -9.32 -10.86 -6.13
N GLY A 471 -9.74 -10.18 -5.08
CA GLY A 471 -10.90 -10.55 -4.28
C GLY A 471 -12.11 -9.70 -4.64
N TYR A 472 -12.67 -9.02 -3.65
CA TYR A 472 -13.66 -7.97 -3.87
C TYR A 472 -13.02 -6.74 -4.52
N GLU A 473 -11.78 -6.45 -4.14
CA GLU A 473 -10.99 -5.35 -4.65
C GLU A 473 -9.81 -5.85 -5.50
N VAL A 474 -9.27 -4.96 -6.34
CA VAL A 474 -8.17 -5.28 -7.27
C VAL A 474 -6.86 -5.61 -6.56
N ASN A 475 -6.61 -5.03 -5.38
CA ASN A 475 -5.42 -5.29 -4.59
C ASN A 475 -5.49 -6.62 -3.84
N SER A 476 -4.34 -7.15 -3.51
CA SER A 476 -4.21 -8.36 -2.68
C SER A 476 -2.86 -8.37 -1.96
N PRO A 477 -2.82 -8.69 -0.66
CA PRO A 477 -1.56 -8.81 0.06
C PRO A 477 -0.65 -9.91 -0.50
N ARG A 478 -1.19 -10.83 -1.31
CA ARG A 478 -0.41 -11.89 -1.99
C ARG A 478 0.64 -11.34 -2.93
N VAL A 479 0.44 -10.15 -3.50
CA VAL A 479 1.43 -9.50 -4.36
C VAL A 479 2.72 -9.26 -3.58
N VAL A 480 2.61 -8.68 -2.37
CA VAL A 480 3.76 -8.43 -1.49
C VAL A 480 4.28 -9.73 -0.87
N GLU A 481 3.40 -10.66 -0.48
CA GLU A 481 3.82 -11.97 0.04
C GLU A 481 4.61 -12.78 -1.00
N ALA A 482 4.21 -12.75 -2.28
CA ALA A 482 4.94 -13.40 -3.37
C ALA A 482 6.37 -12.85 -3.47
N ILE A 483 6.51 -11.53 -3.44
CA ILE A 483 7.82 -10.87 -3.42
C ILE A 483 8.62 -11.31 -2.19
N PHE A 484 8.01 -11.33 -0.99
CA PHE A 484 8.69 -11.72 0.26
C PHE A 484 9.25 -13.13 0.24
N TYR A 485 8.59 -14.06 -0.47
CA TYR A 485 9.00 -15.46 -0.53
C TYR A 485 9.73 -15.83 -1.83
N ASP A 486 10.34 -14.88 -2.52
CA ASP A 486 11.09 -15.07 -3.77
C ASP A 486 10.28 -15.77 -4.86
N CYS A 487 8.97 -15.67 -4.83
CA CYS A 487 8.05 -16.29 -5.77
C CYS A 487 7.62 -15.27 -6.83
N VAL A 488 7.70 -15.61 -8.11
CA VAL A 488 7.29 -14.67 -9.17
C VAL A 488 5.78 -14.40 -9.08
N PRO A 489 5.35 -13.15 -8.85
CA PRO A 489 3.94 -12.82 -8.76
C PRO A 489 3.23 -13.02 -10.10
N VAL A 490 2.07 -13.70 -10.08
CA VAL A 490 1.14 -13.77 -11.23
C VAL A 490 -0.11 -12.99 -10.86
N ILE A 491 -0.23 -11.80 -11.39
CA ILE A 491 -1.31 -10.88 -11.08
C ILE A 491 -2.50 -11.17 -12.00
N ILE A 492 -3.62 -11.62 -11.43
CA ILE A 492 -4.89 -11.84 -12.11
C ILE A 492 -5.87 -10.84 -11.51
N SER A 493 -5.82 -9.63 -12.02
CA SER A 493 -6.61 -8.50 -11.53
C SER A 493 -6.63 -7.42 -12.61
N ASP A 494 -7.68 -7.42 -13.40
CA ASP A 494 -7.85 -6.44 -14.48
C ASP A 494 -7.96 -5.03 -13.91
N ASN A 495 -7.33 -4.05 -14.58
CA ASN A 495 -7.31 -2.64 -14.21
C ASN A 495 -6.61 -2.27 -12.89
N PHE A 496 -5.88 -3.20 -12.27
CA PHE A 496 -5.09 -2.95 -11.08
C PHE A 496 -3.81 -2.18 -11.42
N VAL A 497 -3.60 -1.05 -10.75
CA VAL A 497 -2.33 -0.30 -10.79
C VAL A 497 -1.42 -0.81 -9.68
N PRO A 498 -0.31 -1.47 -10.02
CA PRO A 498 0.58 -2.04 -9.00
C PRO A 498 1.36 -0.95 -8.25
N PRO A 499 1.79 -1.22 -7.00
CA PRO A 499 2.54 -0.28 -6.18
C PRO A 499 3.82 0.23 -6.85
N PHE A 500 4.13 1.51 -6.65
CA PHE A 500 5.35 2.16 -7.22
C PHE A 500 5.42 2.07 -8.74
N PHE A 501 4.25 1.93 -9.39
CA PHE A 501 4.08 1.77 -10.82
C PHE A 501 4.83 2.82 -11.65
N GLU A 502 4.91 4.05 -11.14
CA GLU A 502 5.55 5.18 -11.82
C GLU A 502 7.07 5.07 -11.93
N VAL A 503 7.69 4.16 -11.16
CA VAL A 503 9.14 3.97 -11.12
C VAL A 503 9.59 2.54 -11.35
N LEU A 504 8.81 1.51 -10.93
CA LEU A 504 9.18 0.11 -11.07
C LEU A 504 8.68 -0.50 -12.39
N ASN A 505 9.54 -1.23 -13.05
CA ASN A 505 9.21 -2.04 -14.23
C ASN A 505 8.65 -3.39 -13.79
N TRP A 506 7.35 -3.45 -13.49
CA TRP A 506 6.67 -4.63 -12.99
C TRP A 506 6.74 -5.83 -13.92
N GLU A 507 6.70 -5.64 -15.24
CA GLU A 507 6.80 -6.73 -16.22
C GLU A 507 8.17 -7.41 -16.22
N SER A 508 9.17 -6.79 -15.59
CA SER A 508 10.50 -7.35 -15.44
C SER A 508 10.59 -8.44 -14.37
N PHE A 509 9.64 -8.52 -13.41
CA PHE A 509 9.65 -9.47 -12.30
C PHE A 509 8.27 -10.05 -11.94
N ALA A 510 7.19 -9.69 -12.65
CA ALA A 510 5.84 -10.21 -12.45
C ALA A 510 5.20 -10.60 -13.80
N VAL A 511 4.19 -11.47 -13.74
CA VAL A 511 3.38 -11.89 -14.89
C VAL A 511 1.97 -11.34 -14.72
N PHE A 512 1.46 -10.64 -15.74
CA PHE A 512 0.07 -10.17 -15.77
C PHE A 512 -0.76 -11.10 -16.64
N VAL A 513 -1.86 -11.61 -16.09
CA VAL A 513 -2.80 -12.49 -16.78
C VAL A 513 -4.19 -11.87 -16.70
N LYS A 514 -4.82 -11.66 -17.84
CA LYS A 514 -6.20 -11.15 -17.85
C LYS A 514 -7.15 -12.14 -17.20
N GLU A 515 -8.18 -11.65 -16.53
CA GLU A 515 -9.17 -12.49 -15.83
C GLU A 515 -9.83 -13.51 -16.78
N LYS A 516 -10.09 -13.12 -18.03
CA LYS A 516 -10.64 -14.00 -19.08
C LYS A 516 -9.70 -15.14 -19.50
N ASP A 517 -8.39 -15.01 -19.25
CA ASP A 517 -7.37 -15.98 -19.64
C ASP A 517 -7.06 -17.01 -18.55
N ILE A 518 -7.79 -17.02 -17.43
CA ILE A 518 -7.69 -18.03 -16.38
C ILE A 518 -7.74 -19.47 -16.92
N PRO A 519 -8.61 -19.83 -17.89
CA PRO A 519 -8.61 -21.18 -18.47
C PRO A 519 -7.29 -21.56 -19.13
N ASN A 520 -6.51 -20.61 -19.63
CA ASN A 520 -5.23 -20.79 -20.29
C ASN A 520 -4.02 -20.63 -19.37
N LEU A 521 -4.21 -20.44 -18.08
CA LEU A 521 -3.18 -20.03 -17.11
C LEU A 521 -1.93 -20.95 -17.16
N LYS A 522 -2.09 -22.28 -17.12
CA LYS A 522 -0.94 -23.20 -17.20
C LYS A 522 -0.18 -23.04 -18.53
N LYS A 523 -0.90 -22.93 -19.65
CA LYS A 523 -0.28 -22.73 -20.97
C LYS A 523 0.55 -21.44 -21.00
N ILE A 524 0.03 -20.37 -20.44
CA ILE A 524 0.74 -19.07 -20.32
C ILE A 524 2.02 -19.23 -19.49
N LEU A 525 1.93 -19.85 -18.31
CA LEU A 525 3.08 -20.00 -17.41
C LEU A 525 4.17 -20.91 -17.97
N VAL A 526 3.78 -22.00 -18.65
CA VAL A 526 4.72 -22.94 -19.28
C VAL A 526 5.36 -22.35 -20.54
N SER A 527 4.69 -21.42 -21.24
CA SER A 527 5.26 -20.72 -22.40
C SER A 527 6.38 -19.76 -22.04
N ILE A 528 6.57 -19.42 -20.75
CA ILE A 528 7.68 -18.58 -20.29
C ILE A 528 8.95 -19.42 -20.29
N PRO A 529 9.98 -19.09 -21.09
CA PRO A 529 11.25 -19.83 -21.11
C PRO A 529 11.89 -19.85 -19.71
N GLU A 530 12.54 -20.96 -19.36
CA GLU A 530 13.21 -21.13 -18.06
C GLU A 530 14.23 -20.00 -17.81
N SER A 531 14.98 -19.59 -18.84
CA SER A 531 15.93 -18.47 -18.74
C SER A 531 15.24 -17.17 -18.32
N ARG A 532 14.05 -16.87 -18.87
CA ARG A 532 13.26 -15.70 -18.47
C ARG A 532 12.74 -15.83 -17.05
N TYR A 533 12.25 -16.99 -16.65
CA TYR A 533 11.81 -17.26 -15.28
C TYR A 533 12.94 -17.00 -14.27
N LEU A 534 14.16 -17.51 -14.54
CA LEU A 534 15.32 -17.31 -13.66
C LEU A 534 15.65 -15.83 -13.48
N VAL A 535 15.63 -15.06 -14.56
CA VAL A 535 15.82 -13.58 -14.52
C VAL A 535 14.72 -12.90 -13.71
N MET A 536 13.46 -13.31 -13.90
CA MET A 536 12.34 -12.73 -13.13
C MET A 536 12.49 -13.06 -11.64
N GLN A 537 12.84 -14.28 -11.27
CA GLN A 537 13.01 -14.71 -9.89
C GLN A 537 14.19 -13.99 -9.20
N GLU A 538 15.29 -13.75 -9.91
CA GLU A 538 16.39 -12.92 -9.42
C GLU A 538 15.93 -11.47 -9.16
N ARG A 539 15.16 -10.92 -10.10
CA ARG A 539 14.61 -9.56 -9.97
C ARG A 539 13.61 -9.45 -8.82
N VAL A 540 12.83 -10.50 -8.54
CA VAL A 540 11.97 -10.55 -7.35
C VAL A 540 12.81 -10.42 -6.08
N LYS A 541 13.96 -11.10 -5.98
CA LYS A 541 14.86 -10.95 -4.82
C LYS A 541 15.44 -9.54 -4.70
N LYS A 542 15.75 -8.90 -5.82
CA LYS A 542 16.29 -7.54 -5.81
C LYS A 542 15.23 -6.49 -5.46
N VAL A 543 13.98 -6.67 -5.89
CA VAL A 543 12.91 -5.70 -5.60
C VAL A 543 12.40 -5.77 -4.17
N GLN A 544 12.70 -6.83 -3.43
CA GLN A 544 12.24 -7.04 -2.04
C GLN A 544 12.56 -5.86 -1.13
N GLU A 545 13.75 -5.26 -1.25
CA GLU A 545 14.17 -4.14 -0.41
C GLU A 545 13.18 -2.97 -0.44
N HIS A 546 12.50 -2.77 -1.56
CA HIS A 546 11.52 -1.71 -1.75
C HIS A 546 10.14 -2.02 -1.11
N PHE A 547 9.94 -3.26 -0.65
CA PHE A 547 8.68 -3.73 -0.06
C PHE A 547 8.80 -4.07 1.43
N PHE A 548 9.98 -3.94 2.04
CA PHE A 548 10.21 -4.27 3.45
C PHE A 548 9.87 -3.11 4.39
N TRP A 549 9.04 -3.40 5.40
CA TRP A 549 8.86 -2.53 6.55
C TRP A 549 9.98 -2.77 7.56
N HIS A 550 10.83 -1.77 7.79
CA HIS A 550 11.84 -1.81 8.85
C HIS A 550 11.34 -1.09 10.11
N VAL A 551 11.72 -1.60 11.29
CA VAL A 551 11.37 -0.95 12.57
C VAL A 551 11.91 0.47 12.63
N LYS A 552 13.13 0.67 12.13
CA LYS A 552 13.73 1.97 11.78
C LYS A 552 13.86 2.02 10.26
N PRO A 553 13.23 2.98 9.59
CA PRO A 553 13.33 3.10 8.13
C PRO A 553 14.77 3.16 7.65
N ILE A 554 15.04 2.50 6.55
CA ILE A 554 16.32 2.51 5.84
C ILE A 554 16.12 3.02 4.41
N LYS A 555 17.18 3.48 3.78
CA LYS A 555 17.12 4.01 2.41
C LYS A 555 16.48 2.99 1.45
N TYR A 556 15.58 3.47 0.59
CA TYR A 556 14.83 2.70 -0.41
C TYR A 556 13.81 1.68 0.14
N ASP A 557 13.61 1.59 1.45
CA ASP A 557 12.57 0.71 2.01
C ASP A 557 11.14 1.21 1.66
N ILE A 558 10.14 0.41 1.97
CA ILE A 558 8.74 0.69 1.63
C ILE A 558 8.26 2.05 2.15
N PHE A 559 8.72 2.51 3.34
CA PHE A 559 8.36 3.83 3.87
C PHE A 559 8.86 4.93 2.94
N HIS A 560 10.13 4.85 2.53
CA HIS A 560 10.75 5.83 1.65
C HIS A 560 10.17 5.77 0.24
N MET A 561 9.86 4.56 -0.26
CA MET A 561 9.22 4.40 -1.57
C MET A 561 7.81 5.02 -1.60
N ILE A 562 6.99 4.81 -0.57
CA ILE A 562 5.67 5.45 -0.45
C ILE A 562 5.82 6.98 -0.40
N LEU A 563 6.72 7.46 0.44
CA LEU A 563 6.97 8.90 0.56
C LEU A 563 7.48 9.51 -0.75
N HIS A 564 8.36 8.78 -1.46
CA HIS A 564 8.85 9.16 -2.78
C HIS A 564 7.71 9.25 -3.80
N SER A 565 6.84 8.26 -3.90
CA SER A 565 5.70 8.27 -4.83
C SER A 565 4.76 9.47 -4.60
N ILE A 566 4.49 9.79 -3.32
CA ILE A 566 3.67 10.94 -2.95
C ILE A 566 4.37 12.26 -3.34
N TRP A 567 5.66 12.40 -3.03
CA TRP A 567 6.45 13.59 -3.37
C TRP A 567 6.63 13.73 -4.89
N TYR A 568 6.93 12.64 -5.58
CA TYR A 568 7.07 12.60 -7.04
C TYR A 568 5.78 13.06 -7.73
N THR A 569 4.62 12.57 -7.25
CA THR A 569 3.31 13.04 -7.70
C THR A 569 3.14 14.53 -7.43
N ARG A 570 3.54 15.04 -6.26
CA ARG A 570 3.47 16.47 -5.94
C ARG A 570 4.30 17.32 -6.89
N VAL A 571 5.54 16.89 -7.21
CA VAL A 571 6.45 17.60 -8.13
C VAL A 571 5.80 17.74 -9.52
N PHE A 572 5.30 16.64 -10.08
CA PHE A 572 4.72 16.64 -11.43
C PHE A 572 3.33 17.27 -11.52
N ARG A 573 2.69 17.55 -10.39
CA ARG A 573 1.44 18.33 -10.31
C ARG A 573 1.67 19.82 -10.07
N THR A 574 2.90 20.26 -9.90
CA THR A 574 3.22 21.68 -9.74
C THR A 574 3.15 22.35 -11.09
N LEU A 575 2.34 23.43 -11.19
CA LEU A 575 2.20 24.24 -12.40
C LEU A 575 3.26 25.36 -12.40
N GLU A 576 3.71 25.68 -13.58
CA GLU A 576 4.57 26.83 -13.87
C GLU A 576 3.84 28.16 -13.67
#